data_9ec357dfb01b4134d7f350cf3ef642da
#
_entry.id   9ec357dfb01b4134d7f350cf3ef642da
#
_cell.length_a   1.000
_cell.length_b   1.000
_cell.length_c   1.000
_cell.angle_alpha   90.00
_cell.angle_beta   90.00
_cell.angle_gamma   90.00
#
_symmetry.space_group_name_H-M   'P 1'
#
loop_
_entity.id
_entity.type
_entity.pdbx_description
1 polymer ?
#
loop_
_entity_poly.entity_id
_entity_poly.type
_entity_poly.pdbx_seq_one_letter_code
_entity_poly.pdbx_strand_id
1 'polypeptide(L)'
;WGDPVLAFDYSGRVYYFHLANYKKTSWIDRIVCQSTDSVSGKFDKGTFPKPNGSKAQDKHWVVVNPENNEIYLTWTQFDAYDSKNKKDSSTILFSKSTDQGKTWSDPLRISYYAGDCLDGDNTVEGAVPALGPDGEIYVTWSGPKGLVMQKSLDGGQTWLEKEQEIHVHEGGWEFSVPGLQRANGLPILVSDMSEGPNKGTLYLNWCDQKNGISNTDVWLSKSTDDGNIWTEPVRVNQDKTKRHQFFTWMTVDQSDGALYFVYYDRRNHNSNQTDVYLSASYDGGETFYDFKLNNKPFTPTADQFLGDYLNIAAVDGVIRPIYPRMDNSKMTLWVTLVSREELLKSIGK
;
A
#
# COMPACT_ATOMS: atom_id res chain seq x y z
N TRP A 1 -0.34 18.66 -0.78
CA TRP A 1 1.05 18.35 -0.56
C TRP A 1 1.45 17.04 -1.23
N GLY A 2 1.32 15.90 -0.66
CA GLY A 2 1.81 14.64 -1.17
C GLY A 2 0.81 13.50 -1.03
N ASP A 3 1.28 12.29 -1.31
CA ASP A 3 0.62 11.01 -1.09
C ASP A 3 -0.76 10.92 -1.75
N PRO A 4 -0.83 11.01 -3.08
CA PRO A 4 -2.10 10.94 -3.78
C PRO A 4 -2.68 9.53 -3.71
N VAL A 5 -3.93 9.40 -3.25
CA VAL A 5 -4.70 8.16 -3.28
C VAL A 5 -6.01 8.40 -4.03
N LEU A 6 -6.33 7.53 -4.97
CA LEU A 6 -7.60 7.54 -5.70
C LEU A 6 -8.43 6.32 -5.30
N ALA A 7 -9.71 6.54 -5.08
CA ALA A 7 -10.69 5.50 -4.88
C ALA A 7 -11.96 5.79 -5.68
N PHE A 8 -12.72 4.74 -5.94
CA PHE A 8 -14.00 4.81 -6.63
C PHE A 8 -15.06 4.11 -5.80
N ASP A 9 -16.26 4.64 -5.83
CA ASP A 9 -17.42 3.89 -5.35
C ASP A 9 -18.15 3.20 -6.51
N TYR A 10 -19.13 2.38 -6.18
CA TYR A 10 -19.90 1.63 -7.17
C TYR A 10 -20.84 2.49 -8.03
N SER A 11 -21.06 3.75 -7.67
CA SER A 11 -21.77 4.71 -8.51
C SER A 11 -20.87 5.36 -9.57
N GLY A 12 -19.54 5.09 -9.50
CA GLY A 12 -18.53 5.69 -10.37
C GLY A 12 -18.05 7.06 -9.90
N ARG A 13 -18.40 7.47 -8.68
CA ARG A 13 -17.86 8.66 -8.04
C ARG A 13 -16.38 8.45 -7.73
N VAL A 14 -15.57 9.48 -7.98
CA VAL A 14 -14.12 9.47 -7.76
C VAL A 14 -13.79 10.24 -6.50
N TYR A 15 -12.97 9.65 -5.66
CA TYR A 15 -12.42 10.26 -4.45
C TYR A 15 -10.91 10.43 -4.62
N TYR A 16 -10.42 11.62 -4.32
CA TYR A 16 -9.00 11.96 -4.32
C TYR A 16 -8.58 12.38 -2.91
N PHE A 17 -7.72 11.59 -2.31
CA PHE A 17 -7.15 11.86 -1.00
C PHE A 17 -5.73 12.38 -1.15
N HIS A 18 -5.36 13.33 -0.30
CA HIS A 18 -4.02 13.90 -0.28
C HIS A 18 -3.71 14.57 1.06
N LEU A 19 -2.42 14.69 1.35
CA LEU A 19 -1.95 15.45 2.50
C LEU A 19 -2.13 16.94 2.28
N ALA A 20 -2.49 17.66 3.35
CA ALA A 20 -2.65 19.12 3.30
C ALA A 20 -2.30 19.77 4.65
N ASN A 21 -2.19 21.09 4.64
CA ASN A 21 -2.09 21.92 5.83
C ASN A 21 -3.07 23.10 5.75
N TYR A 22 -3.53 23.54 6.91
CA TYR A 22 -4.42 24.70 6.98
C TYR A 22 -3.65 26.03 7.02
N LYS A 23 -2.49 26.05 7.67
CA LYS A 23 -1.65 27.25 7.82
C LYS A 23 -0.24 26.97 7.27
N LYS A 24 0.42 28.00 6.73
CA LYS A 24 1.82 27.89 6.27
C LYS A 24 2.81 27.44 7.36
N THR A 25 2.40 27.54 8.63
CA THR A 25 3.20 27.15 9.80
C THR A 25 2.97 25.72 10.27
N SER A 26 1.91 25.06 9.79
CA SER A 26 1.68 23.63 10.00
C SER A 26 2.15 22.87 8.77
N TRP A 27 2.74 21.71 8.98
CA TRP A 27 3.07 20.76 7.93
C TRP A 27 2.02 19.67 7.97
N ILE A 28 1.64 19.00 6.97
CA ILE A 28 0.71 17.86 6.84
C ILE A 28 -0.24 17.64 8.06
N ASP A 29 -1.05 18.64 8.44
CA ASP A 29 -1.92 18.56 9.63
C ASP A 29 -3.25 17.83 9.38
N ARG A 30 -3.53 17.44 8.14
CA ARG A 30 -4.78 16.78 7.73
C ARG A 30 -4.67 16.00 6.43
N ILE A 31 -5.59 15.05 6.27
CA ILE A 31 -5.83 14.33 5.04
C ILE A 31 -7.13 14.84 4.44
N VAL A 32 -7.07 15.37 3.22
CA VAL A 32 -8.24 15.92 2.53
C VAL A 32 -8.78 14.89 1.55
N CYS A 33 -10.10 14.69 1.57
CA CYS A 33 -10.87 13.96 0.59
C CYS A 33 -11.59 14.95 -0.32
N GLN A 34 -11.25 15.00 -1.59
CA GLN A 34 -12.00 15.70 -2.62
C GLN A 34 -12.75 14.69 -3.49
N SER A 35 -13.91 15.05 -4.02
CA SER A 35 -14.68 14.12 -4.82
C SER A 35 -15.29 14.76 -6.06
N THR A 36 -15.61 13.92 -7.05
CA THR A 36 -16.30 14.30 -8.29
C THR A 36 -17.16 13.15 -8.79
N ASP A 37 -18.27 13.46 -9.44
CA ASP A 37 -19.20 12.45 -9.97
C ASP A 37 -18.73 11.83 -11.32
N SER A 38 -17.58 12.24 -11.83
CA SER A 38 -17.01 11.67 -13.05
C SER A 38 -15.50 11.89 -13.14
N VAL A 39 -14.78 11.01 -13.83
CA VAL A 39 -13.33 11.12 -14.07
C VAL A 39 -12.90 12.38 -14.81
N SER A 40 -13.80 13.03 -15.56
CA SER A 40 -13.56 14.31 -16.23
C SER A 40 -14.16 15.50 -15.47
N GLY A 41 -14.77 15.25 -14.32
CA GLY A 41 -15.43 16.26 -13.49
C GLY A 41 -14.46 17.15 -12.73
N LYS A 42 -14.99 18.24 -12.23
CA LYS A 42 -14.24 19.13 -11.34
C LYS A 42 -14.40 18.63 -9.90
N PHE A 43 -13.29 18.42 -9.24
CA PHE A 43 -13.28 18.09 -7.82
C PHE A 43 -13.86 19.22 -6.96
N ASP A 44 -14.55 18.84 -5.89
CA ASP A 44 -15.09 19.76 -4.89
C ASP A 44 -13.97 20.40 -4.03
N LYS A 45 -14.36 21.16 -3.00
CA LYS A 45 -13.40 21.83 -2.11
C LYS A 45 -12.71 20.85 -1.13
N GLY A 46 -13.25 19.65 -1.02
CA GLY A 46 -12.80 18.63 -0.09
C GLY A 46 -13.28 18.80 1.35
N THR A 47 -13.27 17.67 2.05
CA THR A 47 -13.56 17.51 3.48
C THR A 47 -12.41 16.76 4.12
N PHE A 48 -12.42 16.61 5.42
CA PHE A 48 -11.35 15.91 6.14
C PHE A 48 -11.83 15.45 7.53
N PRO A 49 -11.28 14.34 8.06
CA PRO A 49 -11.45 14.00 9.48
C PRO A 49 -10.94 15.12 10.40
N LYS A 50 -11.52 15.23 11.57
CA LYS A 50 -11.17 16.27 12.54
C LYS A 50 -9.65 16.28 12.82
N PRO A 51 -8.94 17.40 12.58
CA PRO A 51 -7.52 17.50 12.89
C PRO A 51 -7.25 17.43 14.40
N ASN A 52 -6.08 16.93 14.77
CA ASN A 52 -5.66 16.80 16.16
C ASN A 52 -4.56 17.83 16.51
N GLY A 53 -4.96 19.07 16.68
CA GLY A 53 -4.02 20.16 17.01
C GLY A 53 -2.97 20.39 15.92
N SER A 54 -1.69 20.34 16.30
CA SER A 54 -0.54 20.48 15.40
C SER A 54 0.11 19.15 15.00
N LYS A 55 -0.49 18.02 15.36
CA LYS A 55 0.04 16.70 15.06
C LYS A 55 0.08 16.46 13.54
N ALA A 56 1.15 15.85 13.06
CA ALA A 56 1.29 15.52 11.65
C ALA A 56 0.47 14.25 11.30
N GLN A 57 -0.13 14.25 10.11
CA GLN A 57 -0.92 13.14 9.57
C GLN A 57 -0.27 12.69 8.27
N ASP A 58 0.10 11.40 8.15
CA ASP A 58 0.90 10.90 7.04
C ASP A 58 0.46 9.51 6.58
N LYS A 59 0.91 9.08 5.39
CA LYS A 59 0.76 7.73 4.83
C LYS A 59 -0.67 7.18 4.93
N HIS A 60 -1.64 7.94 4.45
CA HIS A 60 -3.03 7.53 4.45
C HIS A 60 -3.35 6.56 3.31
N TRP A 61 -4.24 5.61 3.60
CA TRP A 61 -4.83 4.71 2.62
C TRP A 61 -6.34 4.61 2.83
N VAL A 62 -7.05 4.17 1.80
CA VAL A 62 -8.51 4.15 1.79
C VAL A 62 -9.03 2.93 1.08
N VAL A 63 -10.15 2.42 1.58
CA VAL A 63 -10.99 1.43 0.88
C VAL A 63 -12.45 1.90 0.92
N VAL A 64 -13.18 1.63 -0.15
CA VAL A 64 -14.61 1.93 -0.26
C VAL A 64 -15.38 0.62 -0.24
N ASN A 65 -16.38 0.53 0.63
CA ASN A 65 -17.24 -0.65 0.72
C ASN A 65 -18.14 -0.72 -0.52
N PRO A 66 -18.09 -1.82 -1.29
CA PRO A 66 -18.86 -1.98 -2.51
C PRO A 66 -20.38 -2.04 -2.30
N GLU A 67 -20.83 -2.46 -1.13
CA GLU A 67 -22.25 -2.68 -0.86
C GLU A 67 -22.99 -1.40 -0.48
N ASN A 68 -22.32 -0.51 0.25
CA ASN A 68 -22.99 0.67 0.84
C ASN A 68 -22.27 2.00 0.55
N ASN A 69 -21.13 1.96 -0.19
CA ASN A 69 -20.28 3.11 -0.50
C ASN A 69 -19.71 3.83 0.74
N GLU A 70 -19.65 3.17 1.90
CA GLU A 70 -18.91 3.69 3.05
C GLU A 70 -17.42 3.76 2.75
N ILE A 71 -16.78 4.81 3.21
CA ILE A 71 -15.34 5.05 2.99
C ILE A 71 -14.62 4.82 4.32
N TYR A 72 -13.60 3.97 4.31
CA TYR A 72 -12.75 3.70 5.47
C TYR A 72 -11.34 4.21 5.19
N LEU A 73 -10.90 5.12 6.03
CA LEU A 73 -9.64 5.85 5.93
C LEU A 73 -8.74 5.52 7.11
N THR A 74 -7.51 5.14 6.85
CA THR A 74 -6.47 4.87 7.83
C THR A 74 -5.23 5.70 7.57
N TRP A 75 -4.47 6.06 8.60
CA TRP A 75 -3.25 6.84 8.46
C TRP A 75 -2.39 6.79 9.71
N THR A 76 -1.14 7.23 9.59
CA THR A 76 -0.24 7.47 10.71
C THR A 76 -0.40 8.90 11.23
N GLN A 77 -0.54 9.04 12.55
CA GLN A 77 -0.45 10.32 13.24
C GLN A 77 0.83 10.38 14.05
N PHE A 78 1.62 11.42 13.85
CA PHE A 78 2.79 11.75 14.66
C PHE A 78 2.47 12.84 15.66
N ASP A 79 2.89 12.69 16.92
CA ASP A 79 2.82 13.77 17.91
C ASP A 79 3.62 14.99 17.46
N ALA A 80 4.82 14.74 16.93
CA ALA A 80 5.66 15.72 16.23
C ALA A 80 6.58 14.96 15.25
N TYR A 81 6.49 15.24 13.96
CA TYR A 81 7.28 14.56 12.93
C TYR A 81 8.78 14.83 13.12
N ASP A 82 9.59 13.77 12.98
CA ASP A 82 11.05 13.76 13.19
C ASP A 82 11.48 14.18 14.62
N SER A 83 10.59 14.00 15.61
CA SER A 83 10.88 14.31 17.01
C SER A 83 11.76 13.23 17.64
N LYS A 84 12.87 13.68 18.25
CA LYS A 84 13.77 12.85 19.08
C LYS A 84 13.32 12.75 20.55
N ASN A 85 12.25 13.43 20.91
CA ASN A 85 11.68 13.35 22.25
C ASN A 85 10.97 11.99 22.43
N LYS A 86 11.47 11.17 23.36
CA LYS A 86 10.92 9.83 23.65
C LYS A 86 9.47 9.81 24.18
N LYS A 87 8.88 10.98 24.46
CA LYS A 87 7.48 11.10 24.86
C LYS A 87 6.56 11.27 23.66
N ASP A 88 7.12 11.68 22.52
CA ASP A 88 6.36 11.81 21.29
C ASP A 88 6.26 10.45 20.61
N SER A 89 5.10 10.14 20.08
CA SER A 89 4.76 8.83 19.53
C SER A 89 4.05 8.95 18.19
N SER A 90 4.18 7.89 17.39
CA SER A 90 3.35 7.64 16.22
C SER A 90 2.25 6.62 16.55
N THR A 91 1.08 6.77 15.94
CA THR A 91 -0.07 5.88 16.14
C THR A 91 -0.87 5.75 14.85
N ILE A 92 -1.53 4.60 14.66
CA ILE A 92 -2.46 4.42 13.53
C ILE A 92 -3.85 4.87 13.93
N LEU A 93 -4.42 5.73 13.09
CA LEU A 93 -5.79 6.23 13.22
C LEU A 93 -6.69 5.68 12.11
N PHE A 94 -7.97 5.63 12.44
CA PHE A 94 -9.08 5.24 11.56
C PHE A 94 -10.18 6.29 11.62
N SER A 95 -10.81 6.55 10.47
CA SER A 95 -12.05 7.32 10.39
C SER A 95 -12.90 6.80 9.24
N LYS A 96 -14.22 6.91 9.35
CA LYS A 96 -15.15 6.52 8.29
C LYS A 96 -16.08 7.63 7.88
N SER A 97 -16.52 7.58 6.63
CA SER A 97 -17.61 8.38 6.09
C SER A 97 -18.72 7.48 5.57
N THR A 98 -19.95 7.75 5.97
CA THR A 98 -21.17 7.04 5.54
C THR A 98 -22.02 7.87 4.57
N ASP A 99 -21.50 9.03 4.12
CA ASP A 99 -22.20 9.99 3.29
C ASP A 99 -21.36 10.46 2.08
N GLN A 100 -20.56 9.54 1.52
CA GLN A 100 -19.74 9.77 0.33
C GLN A 100 -18.66 10.86 0.55
N GLY A 101 -18.01 10.84 1.70
CA GLY A 101 -16.91 11.74 2.03
C GLY A 101 -17.34 13.16 2.43
N LYS A 102 -18.63 13.43 2.67
CA LYS A 102 -19.11 14.76 3.08
C LYS A 102 -18.81 15.04 4.55
N THR A 103 -18.98 14.03 5.41
CA THR A 103 -18.63 14.08 6.83
C THR A 103 -17.85 12.86 7.26
N TRP A 104 -17.12 12.97 8.36
CA TRP A 104 -16.22 11.94 8.87
C TRP A 104 -16.48 11.69 10.35
N SER A 105 -16.36 10.44 10.78
CA SER A 105 -16.33 10.11 12.21
C SER A 105 -15.12 10.77 12.88
N ASP A 106 -15.19 10.99 14.20
CA ASP A 106 -14.01 11.38 14.97
C ASP A 106 -12.90 10.32 14.78
N PRO A 107 -11.63 10.74 14.59
CA PRO A 107 -10.51 9.80 14.45
C PRO A 107 -10.38 8.89 15.66
N LEU A 108 -10.34 7.58 15.41
CA LEU A 108 -10.16 6.55 16.41
C LEU A 108 -8.74 5.96 16.30
N ARG A 109 -7.99 5.93 17.39
CA ARG A 109 -6.73 5.19 17.44
C ARG A 109 -7.02 3.70 17.43
N ILE A 110 -6.45 2.95 16.47
CA ILE A 110 -6.59 1.51 16.33
C ILE A 110 -5.31 0.74 16.66
N SER A 111 -4.13 1.38 16.70
CA SER A 111 -2.90 0.76 17.17
C SER A 111 -2.85 0.74 18.69
N TYR A 112 -2.65 -0.44 19.32
CA TYR A 112 -2.38 -0.56 20.75
C TYR A 112 -0.96 -0.10 21.06
N TYR A 113 0.03 -0.67 20.36
CA TYR A 113 1.42 -0.24 20.46
C TYR A 113 1.62 1.06 19.68
N ALA A 114 2.40 1.95 20.25
CA ALA A 114 2.84 3.17 19.58
C ALA A 114 4.26 2.98 19.08
N GLY A 115 4.58 3.68 17.99
CA GLY A 115 5.94 3.84 17.50
C GLY A 115 6.57 5.16 17.98
N ASP A 116 7.81 5.40 17.58
CA ASP A 116 8.46 6.70 17.73
C ASP A 116 8.04 7.67 16.60
N CYS A 117 8.66 8.84 16.56
CA CYS A 117 8.37 9.87 15.54
C CYS A 117 9.54 10.10 14.57
N LEU A 118 10.45 9.13 14.41
CA LEU A 118 11.69 9.30 13.64
C LEU A 118 11.56 8.91 12.16
N ASP A 119 10.35 8.51 11.71
CA ASP A 119 10.07 8.06 10.35
C ASP A 119 11.02 6.91 9.91
N GLY A 120 11.11 5.88 10.75
CA GLY A 120 11.97 4.71 10.57
C GLY A 120 11.37 3.45 11.21
N ASP A 121 12.12 2.37 11.33
CA ASP A 121 11.67 1.03 11.73
C ASP A 121 10.83 0.96 13.01
N ASN A 122 11.04 1.89 13.94
CA ASN A 122 10.25 1.98 15.17
C ASN A 122 9.03 2.89 15.08
N THR A 123 8.80 3.54 13.95
CA THR A 123 7.56 4.26 13.66
C THR A 123 6.49 3.28 13.22
N VAL A 124 5.24 3.41 13.71
CA VAL A 124 4.12 2.64 13.16
C VAL A 124 3.62 3.33 11.91
N GLU A 125 3.71 2.67 10.74
CA GLU A 125 3.43 3.32 9.47
C GLU A 125 2.94 2.37 8.37
N GLY A 126 2.33 2.96 7.31
CA GLY A 126 1.87 2.22 6.14
C GLY A 126 0.57 1.45 6.37
N ALA A 127 -0.37 2.05 7.08
CA ALA A 127 -1.64 1.41 7.42
C ALA A 127 -2.56 1.24 6.21
N VAL A 128 -2.58 0.06 5.60
CA VAL A 128 -3.39 -0.27 4.42
C VAL A 128 -4.65 -1.03 4.84
N PRO A 129 -5.87 -0.49 4.56
CA PRO A 129 -7.12 -1.17 4.84
C PRO A 129 -7.54 -2.08 3.68
N ALA A 130 -8.18 -3.21 4.03
CA ALA A 130 -8.90 -4.09 3.11
C ALA A 130 -10.25 -4.49 3.72
N LEU A 131 -11.18 -4.93 2.86
CA LEU A 131 -12.49 -5.40 3.28
C LEU A 131 -12.59 -6.91 3.09
N GLY A 132 -13.26 -7.57 4.03
CA GLY A 132 -13.70 -8.94 3.85
C GLY A 132 -15.07 -9.03 3.17
N PRO A 133 -15.44 -10.24 2.72
CA PRO A 133 -16.70 -10.46 1.97
C PRO A 133 -17.96 -10.19 2.78
N ASP A 134 -17.90 -10.23 4.11
CA ASP A 134 -19.05 -9.98 4.99
C ASP A 134 -18.98 -8.57 5.65
N GLY A 135 -18.12 -7.68 5.11
CA GLY A 135 -18.00 -6.30 5.55
C GLY A 135 -16.99 -6.09 6.68
N GLU A 136 -16.15 -7.07 6.96
CA GLU A 136 -15.03 -6.94 7.89
C GLU A 136 -14.03 -5.90 7.38
N ILE A 137 -13.38 -5.23 8.31
CA ILE A 137 -12.30 -4.29 8.02
C ILE A 137 -11.00 -4.84 8.59
N TYR A 138 -10.01 -5.04 7.74
CA TYR A 138 -8.66 -5.44 8.11
C TYR A 138 -7.71 -4.28 7.83
N VAL A 139 -6.77 -4.02 8.71
CA VAL A 139 -5.75 -2.97 8.53
C VAL A 139 -4.40 -3.52 8.92
N THR A 140 -3.44 -3.50 8.00
CA THR A 140 -2.06 -3.91 8.29
C THR A 140 -1.11 -2.72 8.24
N TRP A 141 -0.08 -2.75 9.06
CA TRP A 141 1.02 -1.78 9.04
C TRP A 141 2.32 -2.42 9.52
N SER A 142 3.41 -1.68 9.44
CA SER A 142 4.70 -2.06 10.01
C SER A 142 5.10 -1.13 11.15
N GLY A 143 6.00 -1.60 12.02
CA GLY A 143 6.53 -0.85 13.14
C GLY A 143 7.35 -1.71 14.09
N PRO A 144 7.50 -1.31 15.37
CA PRO A 144 8.37 -2.00 16.33
C PRO A 144 7.98 -3.45 16.63
N LYS A 145 6.79 -3.89 16.20
CA LYS A 145 6.29 -5.26 16.31
C LYS A 145 6.38 -6.05 15.00
N GLY A 146 7.07 -5.51 13.99
CA GLY A 146 7.11 -6.09 12.65
C GLY A 146 5.81 -5.80 11.87
N LEU A 147 5.37 -6.76 11.08
CA LEU A 147 4.11 -6.71 10.33
C LEU A 147 2.96 -7.12 11.23
N VAL A 148 1.99 -6.24 11.37
CA VAL A 148 0.86 -6.44 12.30
C VAL A 148 -0.47 -6.16 11.61
N MET A 149 -1.57 -6.65 12.20
CA MET A 149 -2.92 -6.44 11.69
C MET A 149 -3.88 -6.10 12.82
N GLN A 150 -4.78 -5.18 12.54
CA GLN A 150 -6.02 -4.97 13.28
C GLN A 150 -7.22 -5.39 12.46
N LYS A 151 -8.31 -5.78 13.12
CA LYS A 151 -9.57 -6.07 12.45
C LYS A 151 -10.79 -5.58 13.24
N SER A 152 -11.82 -5.25 12.51
CA SER A 152 -13.15 -4.92 12.99
C SER A 152 -14.18 -5.76 12.24
N LEU A 153 -15.12 -6.34 12.95
CA LEU A 153 -16.21 -7.18 12.41
C LEU A 153 -17.57 -6.45 12.39
N ASP A 154 -17.58 -5.16 12.73
CA ASP A 154 -18.80 -4.36 12.93
C ASP A 154 -18.74 -2.97 12.28
N GLY A 155 -18.02 -2.89 11.15
CA GLY A 155 -17.89 -1.66 10.37
C GLY A 155 -17.08 -0.57 11.07
N GLY A 156 -16.05 -0.95 11.83
CA GLY A 156 -15.12 -0.03 12.50
C GLY A 156 -15.61 0.52 13.83
N GLN A 157 -16.66 -0.08 14.44
CA GLN A 157 -17.14 0.35 15.76
C GLN A 157 -16.27 -0.22 16.87
N THR A 158 -15.91 -1.50 16.79
CA THR A 158 -14.98 -2.16 17.71
C THR A 158 -13.81 -2.79 16.98
N TRP A 159 -12.67 -2.89 17.64
CA TRP A 159 -11.42 -3.42 17.12
C TRP A 159 -10.84 -4.43 18.12
N LEU A 160 -9.89 -5.25 17.69
CA LEU A 160 -9.15 -6.10 18.63
C LEU A 160 -8.52 -5.23 19.74
N GLU A 161 -8.45 -5.76 20.96
CA GLU A 161 -7.80 -5.05 22.09
C GLU A 161 -6.36 -4.67 21.73
N LYS A 162 -5.66 -5.55 21.02
CA LYS A 162 -4.29 -5.36 20.53
C LYS A 162 -4.21 -5.86 19.09
N GLU A 163 -3.36 -5.22 18.30
CA GLU A 163 -3.01 -5.73 16.97
C GLU A 163 -2.38 -7.12 17.06
N GLN A 164 -2.67 -7.96 16.10
CA GLN A 164 -2.09 -9.27 15.92
C GLN A 164 -0.73 -9.12 15.22
N GLU A 165 0.33 -9.70 15.81
CA GLU A 165 1.63 -9.82 15.16
C GLU A 165 1.54 -10.91 14.08
N ILE A 166 1.89 -10.56 12.81
CA ILE A 166 1.84 -11.49 11.67
C ILE A 166 3.21 -12.10 11.42
N HIS A 167 4.19 -11.26 11.09
CA HIS A 167 5.57 -11.66 10.78
C HIS A 167 6.57 -10.67 11.35
N VAL A 168 7.76 -11.15 11.63
CA VAL A 168 8.94 -10.28 11.77
C VAL A 168 9.19 -9.61 10.44
N HIS A 169 9.49 -8.32 10.45
CA HIS A 169 9.91 -7.58 9.27
C HIS A 169 11.44 -7.56 9.23
N GLU A 170 12.02 -8.48 8.47
CA GLU A 170 13.48 -8.70 8.46
C GLU A 170 14.22 -7.51 7.82
N GLY A 171 15.05 -6.83 8.62
CA GLY A 171 15.71 -5.59 8.20
C GLY A 171 14.90 -4.32 8.43
N GLY A 172 13.70 -4.44 9.04
CA GLY A 172 12.78 -3.34 9.27
C GLY A 172 12.01 -2.92 8.01
N TRP A 173 11.15 -1.92 8.13
CA TRP A 173 10.45 -1.37 6.98
C TRP A 173 11.24 -0.26 6.27
N GLU A 174 12.17 0.41 6.98
CA GLU A 174 13.11 1.37 6.40
C GLU A 174 14.41 0.66 6.06
N PHE A 175 14.77 0.58 4.79
CA PHE A 175 16.02 -0.01 4.36
C PHE A 175 16.66 0.76 3.20
N SER A 176 17.96 0.51 2.98
CA SER A 176 18.71 1.15 1.92
C SER A 176 18.76 0.30 0.66
N VAL A 177 18.47 0.93 -0.49
CA VAL A 177 18.75 0.38 -1.82
C VAL A 177 19.73 1.32 -2.53
N PRO A 178 20.89 0.84 -3.03
CA PRO A 178 21.90 1.71 -3.64
C PRO A 178 21.33 2.61 -4.73
N GLY A 179 21.64 3.91 -4.66
CA GLY A 179 21.16 4.91 -5.62
C GLY A 179 19.74 5.41 -5.41
N LEU A 180 19.06 5.02 -4.32
CA LEU A 180 17.84 5.65 -3.86
C LEU A 180 18.14 6.60 -2.69
N GLN A 181 17.35 7.64 -2.54
CA GLN A 181 17.39 8.51 -1.38
C GLN A 181 16.87 7.79 -0.13
N ARG A 182 15.79 7.02 -0.29
CA ARG A 182 15.21 6.11 0.70
C ARG A 182 14.45 4.98 0.02
N ALA A 183 14.25 3.89 0.71
CA ALA A 183 13.38 2.79 0.29
C ALA A 183 12.63 2.27 1.52
N ASN A 184 11.46 1.68 1.27
CA ASN A 184 10.65 1.09 2.32
C ASN A 184 10.07 -0.25 1.89
N GLY A 185 9.70 -1.06 2.87
CA GLY A 185 9.00 -2.32 2.72
C GLY A 185 7.62 -2.33 3.35
N LEU A 186 6.96 -1.18 3.45
CA LEU A 186 5.63 -1.06 4.03
C LEU A 186 4.65 -2.06 3.43
N PRO A 187 3.79 -2.71 4.25
CA PRO A 187 2.93 -3.79 3.79
C PRO A 187 1.74 -3.29 2.97
N ILE A 188 1.33 -4.10 2.00
CA ILE A 188 0.12 -3.92 1.20
C ILE A 188 -0.82 -5.07 1.51
N LEU A 189 -2.04 -4.77 1.93
CA LEU A 189 -3.08 -5.74 2.20
C LEU A 189 -4.15 -5.67 1.12
N VAL A 190 -4.56 -6.82 0.60
CA VAL A 190 -5.74 -6.98 -0.24
C VAL A 190 -6.52 -8.22 0.17
N SER A 191 -7.80 -8.27 -0.16
CA SER A 191 -8.65 -9.44 0.00
C SER A 191 -9.19 -9.90 -1.34
N ASP A 192 -9.36 -11.19 -1.49
CA ASP A 192 -10.10 -11.77 -2.60
C ASP A 192 -11.60 -11.75 -2.27
N MET A 193 -12.32 -10.86 -2.92
CA MET A 193 -13.79 -10.76 -2.84
C MET A 193 -14.47 -11.32 -4.09
N SER A 194 -13.71 -11.99 -4.97
CA SER A 194 -14.25 -12.67 -6.16
C SER A 194 -15.18 -13.83 -5.78
N GLU A 195 -15.91 -14.34 -6.76
CA GLU A 195 -16.67 -15.59 -6.57
C GLU A 195 -15.81 -16.85 -6.81
N GLY A 196 -14.48 -16.69 -6.82
CA GLY A 196 -13.52 -17.76 -7.04
C GLY A 196 -13.24 -18.62 -5.79
N PRO A 197 -12.38 -19.65 -5.93
CA PRO A 197 -12.08 -20.61 -4.86
C PRO A 197 -11.31 -19.99 -3.67
N ASN A 198 -10.76 -18.81 -3.84
CA ASN A 198 -9.98 -18.10 -2.81
C ASN A 198 -10.78 -16.96 -2.14
N LYS A 199 -12.10 -16.88 -2.36
CA LYS A 199 -12.97 -15.86 -1.75
C LYS A 199 -12.72 -15.78 -0.24
N GLY A 200 -12.53 -14.57 0.28
CA GLY A 200 -12.24 -14.29 1.68
C GLY A 200 -10.76 -14.42 2.06
N THR A 201 -9.89 -14.87 1.15
CA THR A 201 -8.44 -14.92 1.45
C THR A 201 -7.87 -13.51 1.55
N LEU A 202 -7.15 -13.26 2.62
CA LEU A 202 -6.33 -12.06 2.80
C LEU A 202 -4.93 -12.33 2.27
N TYR A 203 -4.39 -11.39 1.51
CA TYR A 203 -3.03 -11.42 0.97
C TYR A 203 -2.25 -10.23 1.50
N LEU A 204 -1.09 -10.50 2.10
CA LEU A 204 -0.16 -9.50 2.62
C LEU A 204 1.12 -9.54 1.78
N ASN A 205 1.47 -8.41 1.16
CA ASN A 205 2.65 -8.25 0.32
C ASN A 205 3.54 -7.15 0.86
N TRP A 206 4.86 -7.37 0.86
CA TRP A 206 5.86 -6.39 1.32
C TRP A 206 7.22 -6.65 0.65
N CYS A 207 8.17 -5.74 0.88
CA CYS A 207 9.57 -5.97 0.58
C CYS A 207 10.36 -6.06 1.88
N ASP A 208 11.32 -6.97 1.95
CA ASP A 208 12.26 -7.04 3.07
C ASP A 208 13.62 -7.62 2.67
N GLN A 209 14.53 -7.64 3.66
CA GLN A 209 15.91 -8.09 3.52
C GLN A 209 16.17 -9.47 4.16
N LYS A 210 15.17 -10.34 4.22
CA LYS A 210 15.28 -11.71 4.75
C LYS A 210 16.43 -12.49 4.12
N ASN A 211 16.71 -12.26 2.84
CA ASN A 211 17.82 -12.88 2.09
C ASN A 211 19.14 -12.08 2.15
N GLY A 212 19.19 -11.02 2.95
CA GLY A 212 20.38 -10.19 3.21
C GLY A 212 20.21 -8.74 2.74
N ILE A 213 20.99 -7.84 3.32
CA ILE A 213 20.93 -6.38 3.11
C ILE A 213 21.20 -5.95 1.66
N SER A 214 21.82 -6.77 0.85
CA SER A 214 22.08 -6.53 -0.58
C SER A 214 21.11 -7.28 -1.49
N ASN A 215 20.10 -7.94 -0.94
CA ASN A 215 19.19 -8.83 -1.63
C ASN A 215 17.76 -8.66 -1.08
N THR A 216 17.19 -7.48 -1.32
CA THR A 216 15.79 -7.21 -1.01
C THR A 216 14.90 -7.96 -1.99
N ASP A 217 13.89 -8.66 -1.50
CA ASP A 217 12.92 -9.41 -2.29
C ASP A 217 11.49 -8.96 -2.00
N VAL A 218 10.56 -9.35 -2.89
CA VAL A 218 9.12 -9.17 -2.75
C VAL A 218 8.51 -10.44 -2.16
N TRP A 219 7.76 -10.29 -1.08
CA TRP A 219 7.18 -11.41 -0.33
C TRP A 219 5.66 -11.36 -0.34
N LEU A 220 5.06 -12.54 -0.19
CA LEU A 220 3.63 -12.74 -0.02
C LEU A 220 3.40 -13.70 1.15
N SER A 221 2.44 -13.38 2.00
CA SER A 221 1.81 -14.29 2.97
C SER A 221 0.29 -14.19 2.81
N LYS A 222 -0.43 -15.26 3.11
CA LYS A 222 -1.89 -15.27 3.01
C LYS A 222 -2.54 -15.88 4.25
N SER A 223 -3.77 -15.46 4.50
CA SER A 223 -4.65 -16.04 5.52
C SER A 223 -5.99 -16.38 4.90
N THR A 224 -6.52 -17.57 5.22
CA THR A 224 -7.82 -18.06 4.77
C THR A 224 -8.82 -18.19 5.91
N ASP A 225 -8.53 -17.60 7.08
CA ASP A 225 -9.28 -17.68 8.31
C ASP A 225 -9.41 -16.33 9.01
N ASP A 226 -9.75 -15.30 8.25
CA ASP A 226 -9.99 -13.93 8.73
C ASP A 226 -8.76 -13.32 9.42
N GLY A 227 -7.57 -13.66 8.94
CA GLY A 227 -6.30 -13.16 9.45
C GLY A 227 -5.86 -13.79 10.78
N ASN A 228 -6.48 -14.89 11.24
CA ASN A 228 -6.07 -15.53 12.50
C ASN A 228 -4.75 -16.30 12.35
N ILE A 229 -4.56 -16.97 11.22
CA ILE A 229 -3.33 -17.70 10.89
C ILE A 229 -2.82 -17.23 9.52
N TRP A 230 -1.51 -17.00 9.44
CA TRP A 230 -0.84 -16.59 8.21
C TRP A 230 0.15 -17.66 7.76
N THR A 231 0.24 -17.88 6.46
CA THR A 231 1.22 -18.82 5.89
C THR A 231 2.64 -18.28 6.05
N GLU A 232 3.65 -19.17 6.03
CA GLU A 232 5.03 -18.74 5.86
C GLU A 232 5.19 -17.89 4.60
N PRO A 233 6.02 -16.82 4.64
CA PRO A 233 6.24 -15.96 3.50
C PRO A 233 6.82 -16.72 2.31
N VAL A 234 6.23 -16.54 1.13
CA VAL A 234 6.76 -17.03 -0.15
C VAL A 234 7.28 -15.88 -1.01
N ARG A 235 8.35 -16.12 -1.75
CA ARG A 235 8.95 -15.09 -2.60
C ARG A 235 8.16 -14.95 -3.91
N VAL A 236 7.72 -13.73 -4.22
CA VAL A 236 6.96 -13.40 -5.44
C VAL A 236 7.86 -13.33 -6.66
N ASN A 237 8.98 -12.61 -6.58
CA ASN A 237 9.95 -12.52 -7.70
C ASN A 237 10.66 -13.85 -7.92
N GLN A 238 10.67 -14.35 -9.17
CA GLN A 238 11.14 -15.69 -9.52
C GLN A 238 12.59 -15.73 -10.05
N ASP A 239 13.32 -14.63 -9.92
CA ASP A 239 14.73 -14.59 -10.30
C ASP A 239 15.61 -15.41 -9.34
N LYS A 240 16.83 -15.73 -9.80
CA LYS A 240 17.85 -16.45 -9.02
C LYS A 240 19.04 -15.58 -8.65
N THR A 241 18.90 -14.28 -8.84
CA THR A 241 19.98 -13.32 -8.56
C THR A 241 19.98 -12.94 -7.08
N LYS A 242 21.01 -12.21 -6.66
CA LYS A 242 21.06 -11.54 -5.35
C LYS A 242 21.00 -10.03 -5.59
N ARG A 243 19.98 -9.61 -6.33
CA ARG A 243 19.75 -8.21 -6.69
C ARG A 243 18.49 -7.72 -6.04
N HIS A 244 18.39 -6.41 -5.84
CA HIS A 244 17.24 -5.80 -5.18
C HIS A 244 15.98 -5.83 -6.03
N GLN A 245 14.86 -6.24 -5.42
CA GLN A 245 13.50 -5.96 -5.82
C GLN A 245 12.88 -5.08 -4.72
N PHE A 246 12.22 -3.98 -5.07
CA PHE A 246 11.78 -2.99 -4.10
C PHE A 246 10.57 -2.19 -4.58
N PHE A 247 9.90 -1.52 -3.64
CA PHE A 247 8.66 -0.78 -3.87
C PHE A 247 7.58 -1.64 -4.52
N THR A 248 7.10 -2.64 -3.81
CA THR A 248 6.02 -3.49 -4.31
C THR A 248 4.66 -2.84 -4.10
N TRP A 249 3.70 -3.16 -4.99
CA TRP A 249 2.28 -3.01 -4.78
C TRP A 249 1.53 -4.19 -5.36
N MET A 250 0.38 -4.55 -4.78
CA MET A 250 -0.40 -5.72 -5.16
C MET A 250 -1.87 -5.36 -5.34
N THR A 251 -2.55 -6.07 -6.23
CA THR A 251 -4.01 -6.06 -6.37
C THR A 251 -4.55 -7.45 -6.69
N VAL A 252 -5.83 -7.66 -6.38
CA VAL A 252 -6.62 -8.80 -6.86
C VAL A 252 -7.53 -8.31 -7.97
N ASP A 253 -7.60 -9.02 -9.09
CA ASP A 253 -8.69 -8.85 -10.04
C ASP A 253 -9.93 -9.55 -9.49
N GLN A 254 -10.90 -8.78 -9.02
CA GLN A 254 -12.09 -9.31 -8.36
C GLN A 254 -13.04 -10.04 -9.33
N SER A 255 -12.74 -10.05 -10.64
CA SER A 255 -13.52 -10.82 -11.61
C SER A 255 -13.18 -12.32 -11.59
N ASP A 256 -11.97 -12.69 -11.15
CA ASP A 256 -11.49 -14.08 -11.19
C ASP A 256 -10.50 -14.48 -10.08
N GLY A 257 -10.15 -13.56 -9.18
CA GLY A 257 -9.21 -13.81 -8.07
C GLY A 257 -7.73 -13.84 -8.47
N ALA A 258 -7.37 -13.40 -9.67
CA ALA A 258 -5.97 -13.33 -10.10
C ALA A 258 -5.21 -12.24 -9.34
N LEU A 259 -4.01 -12.56 -8.89
CA LEU A 259 -3.11 -11.63 -8.17
C LEU A 259 -2.14 -11.00 -9.15
N TYR A 260 -1.95 -9.69 -9.03
CA TYR A 260 -0.95 -8.95 -9.79
C TYR A 260 -0.11 -8.08 -8.87
N PHE A 261 1.22 -8.11 -9.08
CA PHE A 261 2.22 -7.37 -8.32
C PHE A 261 3.01 -6.49 -9.26
N VAL A 262 3.30 -5.27 -8.89
CA VAL A 262 4.24 -4.40 -9.57
C VAL A 262 5.38 -4.05 -8.63
N TYR A 263 6.62 -4.05 -9.12
CA TYR A 263 7.80 -3.69 -8.34
C TYR A 263 8.97 -3.28 -9.24
N TYR A 264 9.95 -2.62 -8.68
CA TYR A 264 11.23 -2.36 -9.33
C TYR A 264 12.17 -3.54 -9.15
N ASP A 265 12.99 -3.79 -10.18
CA ASP A 265 13.84 -4.97 -10.25
C ASP A 265 15.19 -4.69 -10.89
N ARG A 266 16.25 -5.20 -10.30
CA ARG A 266 17.62 -5.08 -10.79
C ARG A 266 18.24 -6.39 -11.22
N ARG A 267 17.47 -7.47 -11.39
CA ARG A 267 17.97 -8.80 -11.77
C ARG A 267 18.85 -8.81 -13.02
N ASN A 268 18.62 -7.92 -13.97
CA ASN A 268 19.32 -7.83 -15.23
C ASN A 268 20.54 -6.89 -15.21
N HIS A 269 20.87 -6.27 -14.06
CA HIS A 269 21.82 -5.17 -14.00
C HIS A 269 22.85 -5.35 -12.88
N ASN A 270 24.12 -5.01 -13.18
CA ASN A 270 25.19 -4.94 -12.18
C ASN A 270 25.41 -3.53 -11.63
N SER A 271 24.50 -2.60 -11.91
CA SER A 271 24.52 -1.20 -11.51
C SER A 271 23.19 -0.81 -10.87
N ASN A 272 22.98 0.49 -10.63
CA ASN A 272 21.68 1.03 -10.17
C ASN A 272 20.61 1.12 -11.26
N GLN A 273 20.89 0.63 -12.47
CA GLN A 273 19.87 0.49 -13.51
C GLN A 273 18.72 -0.39 -12.98
N THR A 274 17.51 0.05 -13.26
CA THR A 274 16.30 -0.50 -12.68
C THR A 274 15.26 -0.73 -13.76
N ASP A 275 14.71 -1.92 -13.78
CA ASP A 275 13.56 -2.30 -14.59
C ASP A 275 12.26 -2.23 -13.76
N VAL A 276 11.12 -2.29 -14.42
CA VAL A 276 9.81 -2.47 -13.81
C VAL A 276 9.29 -3.84 -14.18
N TYR A 277 8.91 -4.62 -13.19
CA TYR A 277 8.35 -5.94 -13.36
C TYR A 277 6.91 -6.01 -12.88
N LEU A 278 6.16 -6.89 -13.51
CA LEU A 278 4.87 -7.37 -13.04
C LEU A 278 5.00 -8.85 -12.78
N SER A 279 4.56 -9.32 -11.61
CA SER A 279 4.33 -10.73 -11.36
C SER A 279 2.85 -11.02 -11.31
N ALA A 280 2.42 -12.17 -11.83
CA ALA A 280 1.04 -12.63 -11.78
C ALA A 280 0.95 -14.02 -11.16
N SER A 281 -0.11 -14.26 -10.39
CA SER A 281 -0.51 -15.58 -9.90
C SER A 281 -1.98 -15.81 -10.22
N TYR A 282 -2.29 -17.00 -10.73
CA TYR A 282 -3.64 -17.42 -11.13
C TYR A 282 -4.19 -18.57 -10.26
N ASP A 283 -3.50 -18.88 -9.16
CA ASP A 283 -3.77 -20.01 -8.28
C ASP A 283 -3.70 -19.61 -6.78
N GLY A 284 -4.02 -18.35 -6.47
CA GLY A 284 -4.05 -17.86 -5.11
C GLY A 284 -2.67 -17.74 -4.45
N GLY A 285 -1.62 -17.41 -5.22
CA GLY A 285 -0.27 -17.17 -4.71
C GLY A 285 0.57 -18.43 -4.54
N GLU A 286 0.22 -19.54 -5.21
CA GLU A 286 1.04 -20.77 -5.20
C GLU A 286 2.15 -20.72 -6.26
N THR A 287 1.87 -20.20 -7.46
CA THR A 287 2.85 -20.02 -8.54
C THR A 287 2.84 -18.60 -9.07
N PHE A 288 4.03 -18.12 -9.46
CA PHE A 288 4.22 -16.76 -9.97
C PHE A 288 4.89 -16.76 -11.33
N TYR A 289 4.51 -15.81 -12.18
CA TYR A 289 5.05 -15.57 -13.51
C TYR A 289 5.50 -14.13 -13.61
N ASP A 290 6.78 -13.90 -13.94
CA ASP A 290 7.38 -12.57 -13.99
C ASP A 290 7.41 -12.03 -15.42
N PHE A 291 6.99 -10.77 -15.59
CA PHE A 291 6.94 -10.07 -16.87
C PHE A 291 7.65 -8.71 -16.75
N LYS A 292 8.63 -8.48 -17.61
CA LYS A 292 9.28 -7.18 -17.70
C LYS A 292 8.38 -6.19 -18.43
N LEU A 293 8.07 -5.04 -17.82
CA LEU A 293 7.13 -4.04 -18.38
C LEU A 293 7.82 -2.97 -19.24
N ASN A 294 9.07 -2.66 -18.97
CA ASN A 294 9.78 -1.57 -19.65
C ASN A 294 10.80 -2.10 -20.67
N ASN A 295 10.90 -1.42 -21.81
CA ASN A 295 11.89 -1.74 -22.85
C ASN A 295 13.29 -1.21 -22.51
N LYS A 296 13.39 -0.12 -21.76
CA LYS A 296 14.65 0.51 -21.36
C LYS A 296 14.67 0.69 -19.85
N PRO A 297 15.76 0.29 -19.15
CA PRO A 297 15.90 0.56 -17.74
C PRO A 297 16.03 2.07 -17.50
N PHE A 298 15.75 2.51 -16.28
CA PHE A 298 16.06 3.84 -15.79
C PHE A 298 17.09 3.74 -14.65
N THR A 299 17.72 4.85 -14.29
CA THR A 299 18.72 4.87 -13.22
C THR A 299 18.34 5.93 -12.21
N PRO A 300 17.80 5.54 -11.05
CA PRO A 300 17.54 6.48 -9.97
C PRO A 300 18.85 6.98 -9.36
N THR A 301 18.83 8.20 -8.83
CA THR A 301 19.96 8.84 -8.15
C THR A 301 19.53 9.29 -6.77
N ALA A 302 20.40 9.14 -5.78
CA ALA A 302 20.09 9.43 -4.36
C ALA A 302 19.89 10.93 -4.06
N ASP A 303 20.22 11.82 -4.99
CA ASP A 303 19.98 13.26 -4.90
C ASP A 303 18.57 13.68 -5.31
N GLN A 304 17.77 12.75 -5.84
CA GLN A 304 16.38 12.98 -6.23
C GLN A 304 15.47 11.92 -5.62
N PHE A 305 14.40 12.37 -5.00
CA PHE A 305 13.39 11.51 -4.42
C PHE A 305 12.56 10.81 -5.51
N LEU A 306 12.62 9.48 -5.57
CA LEU A 306 11.88 8.68 -6.56
C LEU A 306 10.40 8.52 -6.22
N GLY A 307 10.02 8.69 -4.98
CA GLY A 307 8.73 8.35 -4.40
C GLY A 307 8.87 7.20 -3.39
N ASP A 308 7.80 6.89 -2.68
CA ASP A 308 7.78 5.86 -1.64
C ASP A 308 7.04 4.59 -2.08
N TYR A 309 6.24 4.66 -3.13
CA TYR A 309 5.40 3.55 -3.57
C TYR A 309 5.01 3.61 -5.04
N LEU A 310 4.62 2.46 -5.55
CA LEU A 310 3.96 2.24 -6.84
C LEU A 310 2.48 1.99 -6.58
N ASN A 311 1.71 1.76 -7.65
CA ASN A 311 0.36 1.23 -7.52
C ASN A 311 0.01 0.36 -8.74
N ILE A 312 -0.99 -0.52 -8.58
CA ILE A 312 -1.53 -1.35 -9.65
C ILE A 312 -3.02 -1.56 -9.40
N ALA A 313 -3.82 -1.47 -10.45
CA ALA A 313 -5.22 -1.86 -10.44
C ALA A 313 -5.47 -2.93 -11.51
N ALA A 314 -6.41 -3.84 -11.23
CA ALA A 314 -6.85 -4.85 -12.18
C ALA A 314 -8.37 -5.03 -12.10
N VAL A 315 -9.02 -5.01 -13.25
CA VAL A 315 -10.47 -5.21 -13.40
C VAL A 315 -10.73 -5.92 -14.74
N ASP A 316 -11.42 -7.04 -14.69
CA ASP A 316 -11.82 -7.82 -15.89
C ASP A 316 -10.64 -8.14 -16.82
N GLY A 317 -9.48 -8.48 -16.24
CA GLY A 317 -8.27 -8.79 -16.98
C GLY A 317 -7.56 -7.58 -17.60
N VAL A 318 -7.98 -6.37 -17.25
CA VAL A 318 -7.34 -5.11 -17.64
C VAL A 318 -6.45 -4.65 -16.49
N ILE A 319 -5.11 -4.75 -16.65
CA ILE A 319 -4.14 -4.46 -15.59
C ILE A 319 -3.43 -3.13 -15.88
N ARG A 320 -3.33 -2.27 -14.89
CA ARG A 320 -2.80 -0.90 -14.99
C ARG A 320 -1.82 -0.60 -13.86
N PRO A 321 -0.56 -1.05 -13.96
CA PRO A 321 0.49 -0.60 -13.06
C PRO A 321 0.84 0.87 -13.35
N ILE A 322 1.02 1.65 -12.29
CA ILE A 322 1.47 3.04 -12.32
C ILE A 322 2.73 3.19 -11.49
N TYR A 323 3.75 3.85 -12.03
CA TYR A 323 5.04 3.96 -11.38
C TYR A 323 5.82 5.20 -11.85
N PRO A 324 6.55 5.87 -10.96
CA PRO A 324 7.50 6.91 -11.34
C PRO A 324 8.77 6.30 -11.98
N ARG A 325 9.37 7.06 -12.88
CA ARG A 325 10.67 6.76 -13.48
C ARG A 325 11.53 8.02 -13.46
N MET A 326 12.83 7.80 -13.38
CA MET A 326 13.83 8.87 -13.48
C MET A 326 14.62 8.69 -14.77
N ASP A 327 14.27 9.45 -15.79
CA ASP A 327 14.94 9.43 -17.08
C ASP A 327 15.70 10.75 -17.30
N ASN A 328 17.04 10.71 -17.39
CA ASN A 328 17.92 11.87 -17.54
C ASN A 328 17.67 12.97 -16.48
N SER A 329 17.63 12.57 -15.22
CA SER A 329 17.36 13.44 -14.06
C SER A 329 15.96 14.13 -14.10
N LYS A 330 15.03 13.58 -14.86
CA LYS A 330 13.62 14.04 -14.88
C LYS A 330 12.72 12.94 -14.36
N MET A 331 11.90 13.29 -13.37
CA MET A 331 10.83 12.41 -12.91
C MET A 331 9.69 12.44 -13.91
N THR A 332 9.21 11.25 -14.25
CA THR A 332 8.04 11.02 -15.10
C THR A 332 7.16 9.95 -14.49
N LEU A 333 5.86 10.08 -14.64
CA LEU A 333 4.89 9.07 -14.20
C LEU A 333 4.45 8.25 -15.41
N TRP A 334 4.52 6.94 -15.28
CA TRP A 334 4.19 5.99 -16.34
C TRP A 334 3.03 5.09 -15.92
N VAL A 335 2.18 4.77 -16.90
CA VAL A 335 1.17 3.72 -16.80
C VAL A 335 1.43 2.73 -17.92
N THR A 336 1.53 1.45 -17.60
CA THR A 336 1.62 0.39 -18.62
C THR A 336 0.24 -0.20 -18.85
N LEU A 337 -0.08 -0.43 -20.12
CA LEU A 337 -1.32 -1.10 -20.51
C LEU A 337 -1.03 -2.59 -20.70
N VAL A 338 -1.58 -3.41 -19.84
CA VAL A 338 -1.39 -4.86 -19.84
C VAL A 338 -2.75 -5.54 -19.85
N SER A 339 -2.89 -6.63 -20.59
CA SER A 339 -4.06 -7.49 -20.52
C SER A 339 -3.69 -8.89 -20.02
N ARG A 340 -4.60 -9.52 -19.27
CA ARG A 340 -4.43 -10.91 -18.81
C ARG A 340 -4.24 -11.88 -19.97
N GLU A 341 -4.96 -11.67 -21.07
CA GLU A 341 -4.84 -12.50 -22.28
C GLU A 341 -3.40 -12.50 -22.83
N GLU A 342 -2.78 -11.31 -22.94
CA GLU A 342 -1.37 -11.19 -23.40
C GLU A 342 -0.41 -11.88 -22.44
N LEU A 343 -0.61 -11.77 -21.12
CA LEU A 343 0.21 -12.43 -20.13
C LEU A 343 0.08 -13.95 -20.21
N LEU A 344 -1.14 -14.50 -20.26
CA LEU A 344 -1.39 -15.93 -20.38
C LEU A 344 -0.80 -16.50 -21.67
N LYS A 345 -1.01 -15.83 -22.79
CA LYS A 345 -0.42 -16.23 -24.08
C LYS A 345 1.11 -16.29 -24.03
N SER A 346 1.75 -15.37 -23.35
CA SER A 346 3.21 -15.32 -23.23
C SER A 346 3.82 -16.47 -22.42
N ILE A 347 3.03 -17.12 -21.56
CA ILE A 347 3.41 -18.30 -20.76
C ILE A 347 2.81 -19.60 -21.27
N GLY A 348 2.16 -19.58 -22.45
CA GLY A 348 1.59 -20.77 -23.10
C GLY A 348 0.29 -21.29 -22.45
N LYS A 349 -0.47 -20.41 -21.82
CA LYS A 349 -1.78 -20.69 -21.21
C LYS A 349 -2.93 -20.04 -21.97
#